data_5e58f14b415a690dff53fdab243122b9
#
_entry.id   5e58f14b415a690dff53fdab243122b9
#
_cell.length_a   1.000
_cell.length_b   1.000
_cell.length_c   1.000
_cell.angle_alpha   90.00
_cell.angle_beta   90.00
_cell.angle_gamma   90.00
#
_symmetry.space_group_name_H-M   'P 1'
#
loop_
_entity.id
_entity.type
_entity.pdbx_description
1 polymer ?
#
loop_
_entity_poly.entity_id
_entity_poly.type
_entity_poly.pdbx_seq_one_letter_code
_entity_poly.pdbx_strand_id
1 'polypeptide(L)'
;MIIDGKDQILGRMASVAAKKLLDGEEVFIVNAEEVIITGNRDYFFDLYKKRAQFKDIANPLRGSFFPKRSDRIVRRAVRGMLPWKKDKGRQAYKKLKVYVGVPDDLTGKEFIRLNDADISKLRTKKYFKVKEISSFLGGRI
;
A
#
# COMPACT_ATOMS: atom_id res chain seq x y z
N MET A 1 -5.26 -3.43 -15.42
CA MET A 1 -4.03 -2.61 -15.30
C MET A 1 -3.07 -3.24 -14.30
N ILE A 2 -1.76 -3.36 -14.63
CA ILE A 2 -0.74 -3.90 -13.72
C ILE A 2 0.29 -2.80 -13.45
N ILE A 3 0.48 -2.43 -12.19
CA ILE A 3 1.39 -1.35 -11.77
C ILE A 3 2.60 -1.98 -11.09
N ASP A 4 3.82 -1.61 -11.54
CA ASP A 4 5.05 -1.95 -10.82
C ASP A 4 5.25 -0.96 -9.67
N GLY A 5 5.24 -1.47 -8.44
CA GLY A 5 5.44 -0.68 -7.23
C GLY A 5 6.90 -0.29 -6.95
N LYS A 6 7.86 -0.86 -7.68
CA LYS A 6 9.27 -0.60 -7.44
C LYS A 6 9.60 0.89 -7.63
N ASP A 7 10.13 1.49 -6.55
CA ASP A 7 10.53 2.89 -6.48
C ASP A 7 9.41 3.91 -6.79
N GLN A 8 8.13 3.48 -6.60
CA GLN A 8 6.97 4.34 -6.75
C GLN A 8 6.53 4.94 -5.41
N ILE A 9 6.14 6.22 -5.41
CA ILE A 9 5.64 6.92 -4.23
C ILE A 9 4.24 6.42 -3.90
N LEU A 10 4.06 5.84 -2.71
CA LEU A 10 2.82 5.21 -2.26
C LEU A 10 1.57 6.07 -2.48
N GLY A 11 1.59 7.33 -2.04
CA GLY A 11 0.42 8.20 -2.13
C GLY A 11 -0.01 8.48 -3.57
N ARG A 12 0.93 8.79 -4.45
CA ARG A 12 0.66 9.08 -5.86
C ARG A 12 0.20 7.84 -6.62
N MET A 13 0.89 6.72 -6.43
CA MET A 13 0.50 5.44 -7.01
C MET A 13 -0.90 5.03 -6.55
N ALA A 14 -1.18 5.15 -5.25
CA ALA A 14 -2.48 4.79 -4.68
C ALA A 14 -3.62 5.65 -5.21
N SER A 15 -3.40 6.95 -5.48
CA SER A 15 -4.42 7.83 -6.05
C SER A 15 -4.78 7.44 -7.48
N VAL A 16 -3.79 7.10 -8.31
CA VAL A 16 -4.02 6.61 -9.68
C VAL A 16 -4.74 5.27 -9.65
N ALA A 17 -4.29 4.34 -8.81
CA ALA A 17 -4.94 3.04 -8.64
C ALA A 17 -6.40 3.19 -8.19
N ALA A 18 -6.68 4.07 -7.23
CA ALA A 18 -8.05 4.32 -6.76
C ALA A 18 -8.96 4.88 -7.86
N LYS A 19 -8.45 5.80 -8.69
CA LYS A 19 -9.20 6.35 -9.82
C LYS A 19 -9.57 5.25 -10.81
N LYS A 20 -8.62 4.42 -11.21
CA LYS A 20 -8.83 3.30 -12.14
C LYS A 20 -9.82 2.26 -11.60
N LEU A 21 -9.74 1.96 -10.30
CA LEU A 21 -10.69 1.07 -9.63
C LEU A 21 -12.12 1.63 -9.64
N LEU A 22 -12.29 2.95 -9.48
CA LEU A 22 -13.59 3.61 -9.54
C LEU A 22 -14.17 3.67 -10.96
N ASP A 23 -13.30 3.69 -11.98
CA ASP A 23 -13.65 3.55 -13.39
C ASP A 23 -14.08 2.11 -13.75
N GLY A 24 -13.92 1.17 -12.82
CA GLY A 24 -14.34 -0.22 -12.96
C GLY A 24 -13.25 -1.19 -13.42
N GLU A 25 -12.01 -0.71 -13.62
CA GLU A 25 -10.89 -1.54 -14.01
C GLU A 25 -10.39 -2.43 -12.85
N GLU A 26 -9.84 -3.60 -13.18
CA GLU A 26 -9.06 -4.39 -12.23
C GLU A 26 -7.64 -3.84 -12.16
N VAL A 27 -7.13 -3.66 -10.93
CA VAL A 27 -5.78 -3.15 -10.69
C VAL A 27 -4.97 -4.17 -9.90
N PHE A 28 -3.82 -4.51 -10.45
CA PHE A 28 -2.81 -5.36 -9.83
C PHE A 28 -1.60 -4.49 -9.49
N ILE A 29 -1.11 -4.58 -8.27
CA ILE A 29 0.13 -3.92 -7.85
C ILE A 29 1.12 -5.00 -7.49
N VAL A 30 2.27 -5.01 -8.15
CA VAL A 30 3.40 -5.93 -7.88
C VAL A 30 4.54 -5.19 -7.19
N ASN A 31 5.47 -5.92 -6.58
CA ASN A 31 6.60 -5.38 -5.82
C ASN A 31 6.18 -4.39 -4.73
N ALA A 32 5.12 -4.72 -3.97
CA ALA A 32 4.57 -3.84 -2.93
C ALA A 32 5.57 -3.50 -1.82
N GLU A 33 6.57 -4.35 -1.58
CA GLU A 33 7.63 -4.15 -0.61
C GLU A 33 8.62 -3.04 -0.99
N GLU A 34 8.78 -2.80 -2.29
CA GLU A 34 9.69 -1.79 -2.84
C GLU A 34 9.05 -0.41 -3.01
N VAL A 35 7.76 -0.29 -2.69
CA VAL A 35 7.02 0.99 -2.70
C VAL A 35 7.63 1.95 -1.66
N ILE A 36 7.67 3.24 -2.00
CA ILE A 36 8.30 4.29 -1.21
C ILE A 36 7.26 5.08 -0.43
N ILE A 37 7.57 5.34 0.85
CA ILE A 37 6.85 6.27 1.71
C ILE A 37 7.75 7.49 1.95
N THR A 38 7.21 8.68 1.74
CA THR A 38 7.90 9.95 1.95
C THR A 38 7.70 10.45 3.38
N GLY A 39 8.77 10.96 3.98
CA GLY A 39 8.73 11.55 5.31
C GLY A 39 9.84 11.05 6.24
N ASN A 40 9.78 11.49 7.50
CA ASN A 40 10.75 11.06 8.50
C ASN A 40 10.47 9.61 8.92
N ARG A 41 11.47 8.76 8.76
CA ARG A 41 11.43 7.34 9.08
C ARG A 41 11.05 7.08 10.53
N ASP A 42 11.72 7.74 11.47
CA ASP A 42 11.52 7.50 12.90
C ASP A 42 10.10 7.85 13.35
N TYR A 43 9.58 8.97 12.84
CA TYR A 43 8.19 9.36 13.10
C TYR A 43 7.19 8.31 12.64
N PHE A 44 7.37 7.78 11.43
CA PHE A 44 6.47 6.75 10.89
C PHE A 44 6.59 5.43 11.64
N PHE A 45 7.80 5.04 12.05
CA PHE A 45 8.03 3.84 12.82
C PHE A 45 7.35 3.92 14.20
N ASP A 46 7.47 5.03 14.89
CA ASP A 46 6.78 5.27 16.15
C ASP A 46 5.26 5.27 15.99
N LEU A 47 4.76 5.91 14.94
CA LEU A 47 3.34 5.93 14.61
C LEU A 47 2.79 4.53 14.37
N TYR A 48 3.47 3.72 13.56
CA TYR A 48 3.04 2.34 13.28
C TYR A 48 3.17 1.44 14.51
N LYS A 49 4.21 1.62 15.32
CA LYS A 49 4.38 0.92 16.59
C LYS A 49 3.23 1.21 17.55
N LYS A 50 2.90 2.49 17.76
CA LYS A 50 1.75 2.90 18.58
C LYS A 50 0.44 2.28 18.08
N ARG A 51 0.20 2.32 16.76
CA ARG A 51 -0.98 1.71 16.15
C ARG A 51 -1.03 0.20 16.34
N ALA A 52 0.10 -0.50 16.24
CA ALA A 52 0.17 -1.94 16.45
C ALA A 52 -0.06 -2.36 17.92
N GLN A 53 0.30 -1.48 18.85
CA GLN A 53 0.12 -1.69 20.30
C GLN A 53 -1.28 -1.31 20.78
N PHE A 54 -2.04 -0.56 20.00
CA PHE A 54 -3.39 -0.13 20.38
C PHE A 54 -4.34 -1.33 20.42
N LYS A 55 -4.71 -1.73 21.63
CA LYS A 55 -5.63 -2.84 21.91
C LYS A 55 -6.70 -2.39 22.88
N ASP A 56 -7.91 -2.88 22.69
CA ASP A 56 -8.96 -2.78 23.72
C ASP A 56 -8.65 -3.78 24.84
N ILE A 57 -8.45 -3.27 26.04
CA ILE A 57 -8.12 -4.10 27.23
C ILE A 57 -9.30 -4.98 27.62
N ALA A 58 -10.54 -4.46 27.48
CA ALA A 58 -11.75 -5.18 27.88
C ALA A 58 -12.10 -6.32 26.92
N ASN A 59 -11.85 -6.13 25.61
CA ASN A 59 -12.09 -7.15 24.59
C ASN A 59 -11.03 -7.09 23.49
N PRO A 60 -9.98 -7.94 23.54
CA PRO A 60 -8.91 -7.96 22.56
C PRO A 60 -9.35 -8.25 21.12
N LEU A 61 -10.53 -8.83 20.92
CA LEU A 61 -11.12 -9.08 19.60
C LEU A 61 -11.76 -7.84 18.99
N ARG A 62 -12.07 -6.83 19.80
CA ARG A 62 -12.50 -5.51 19.34
C ARG A 62 -11.29 -4.63 19.11
N GLY A 63 -11.33 -3.82 18.09
CA GLY A 63 -10.31 -2.82 17.86
C GLY A 63 -9.80 -2.80 16.43
N SER A 64 -8.88 -1.88 16.18
CA SER A 64 -8.28 -1.67 14.86
C SER A 64 -7.11 -2.60 14.67
N PHE A 65 -7.23 -3.55 13.75
CA PHE A 65 -6.12 -4.39 13.35
C PHE A 65 -5.32 -3.70 12.25
N PHE A 66 -4.08 -3.33 12.55
CA PHE A 66 -3.19 -2.71 11.57
C PHE A 66 -2.37 -3.77 10.84
N PRO A 67 -2.29 -3.68 9.51
CA PRO A 67 -1.53 -4.64 8.73
C PRO A 67 -0.04 -4.49 8.98
N LYS A 68 0.66 -5.64 9.02
CA LYS A 68 2.11 -5.71 9.17
C LYS A 68 2.81 -6.03 7.84
N ARG A 69 2.15 -6.79 6.96
CA ARG A 69 2.71 -7.18 5.67
C ARG A 69 2.66 -6.04 4.65
N SER A 70 3.67 -5.97 3.80
CA SER A 70 3.83 -4.92 2.78
C SER A 70 2.62 -4.82 1.84
N ASP A 71 2.13 -5.94 1.33
CA ASP A 71 0.95 -6.00 0.46
C ASP A 71 -0.29 -5.37 1.12
N ARG A 72 -0.52 -5.70 2.40
CA ARG A 72 -1.67 -5.19 3.15
C ARG A 72 -1.54 -3.73 3.54
N ILE A 73 -0.31 -3.24 3.76
CA ILE A 73 -0.04 -1.81 4.02
C ILE A 73 -0.41 -1.00 2.78
N VAL A 74 0.09 -1.39 1.60
CA VAL A 74 -0.23 -0.74 0.33
C VAL A 74 -1.73 -0.83 0.02
N ARG A 75 -2.33 -2.00 0.18
CA ARG A 75 -3.76 -2.21 -0.03
C ARG A 75 -4.62 -1.31 0.85
N ARG A 76 -4.21 -1.12 2.13
CA ARG A 76 -4.91 -0.23 3.06
C ARG A 76 -4.78 1.24 2.66
N ALA A 77 -3.65 1.66 2.10
CA ALA A 77 -3.48 3.03 1.60
C ALA A 77 -4.47 3.32 0.46
N VAL A 78 -4.59 2.41 -0.51
CA VAL A 78 -5.58 2.54 -1.60
C VAL A 78 -7.01 2.54 -1.05
N ARG A 79 -7.32 1.68 -0.08
CA ARG A 79 -8.65 1.66 0.57
C ARG A 79 -9.03 3.01 1.15
N GLY A 80 -8.08 3.71 1.77
CA GLY A 80 -8.30 5.05 2.34
C GLY A 80 -8.66 6.12 1.30
N MET A 81 -8.35 5.89 0.03
CA MET A 81 -8.66 6.79 -1.09
C MET A 81 -9.97 6.42 -1.81
N LEU A 82 -10.59 5.30 -1.45
CA LEU A 82 -11.88 4.86 -2.00
C LEU A 82 -13.02 5.27 -1.06
N PRO A 83 -14.23 5.52 -1.58
CA PRO A 83 -15.41 5.82 -0.77
C PRO A 83 -15.92 4.53 -0.07
N TRP A 84 -15.19 4.06 0.92
CA TRP A 84 -15.37 2.78 1.61
C TRP A 84 -16.77 2.61 2.24
N LYS A 85 -17.40 3.70 2.64
CA LYS A 85 -18.75 3.67 3.22
C LYS A 85 -19.85 3.37 2.20
N LYS A 86 -19.59 3.62 0.91
CA LYS A 86 -20.51 3.36 -0.20
C LYS A 86 -20.22 2.02 -0.87
N ASP A 87 -21.26 1.36 -1.38
CA ASP A 87 -21.09 0.07 -2.07
C ASP A 87 -20.17 0.14 -3.28
N LYS A 88 -20.22 1.24 -4.04
CA LYS A 88 -19.30 1.50 -5.16
C LYS A 88 -17.83 1.36 -4.72
N GLY A 89 -17.45 1.95 -3.59
CA GLY A 89 -16.08 1.87 -3.08
C GLY A 89 -15.69 0.47 -2.62
N ARG A 90 -16.62 -0.28 -2.00
CA ARG A 90 -16.37 -1.67 -1.59
C ARG A 90 -16.20 -2.60 -2.79
N GLN A 91 -17.02 -2.44 -3.82
CA GLN A 91 -16.92 -3.21 -5.06
C GLN A 91 -15.61 -2.90 -5.80
N ALA A 92 -15.24 -1.61 -5.90
CA ALA A 92 -13.96 -1.18 -6.46
C ALA A 92 -12.78 -1.83 -5.72
N TYR A 93 -12.80 -1.82 -4.39
CA TYR A 93 -11.74 -2.43 -3.59
C TYR A 93 -11.58 -3.94 -3.79
N LYS A 94 -12.65 -4.67 -4.09
CA LYS A 94 -12.58 -6.11 -4.41
C LYS A 94 -11.75 -6.40 -5.65
N LYS A 95 -11.70 -5.45 -6.59
CA LYS A 95 -10.94 -5.53 -7.85
C LYS A 95 -9.45 -5.20 -7.68
N LEU A 96 -9.04 -4.78 -6.47
CA LEU A 96 -7.64 -4.51 -6.16
C LEU A 96 -6.95 -5.77 -5.66
N LYS A 97 -5.86 -6.16 -6.32
CA LYS A 97 -4.96 -7.22 -5.87
C LYS A 97 -3.56 -6.64 -5.73
N VAL A 98 -2.91 -6.91 -4.61
CA VAL A 98 -1.56 -6.42 -4.29
C VAL A 98 -0.69 -7.60 -3.92
N TYR A 99 0.51 -7.66 -4.49
CA TYR A 99 1.45 -8.76 -4.32
C TYR A 99 2.81 -8.26 -3.84
N VAL A 100 3.45 -9.09 -3.05
CA VAL A 100 4.87 -8.98 -2.73
C VAL A 100 5.64 -9.71 -3.84
N GLY A 101 6.62 -9.04 -4.43
CA GLY A 101 7.28 -9.56 -5.64
C GLY A 101 6.34 -9.59 -6.86
N VAL A 102 6.70 -10.41 -7.82
CA VAL A 102 5.91 -10.66 -9.04
C VAL A 102 5.41 -12.10 -8.99
N PRO A 103 4.11 -12.35 -8.92
CA PRO A 103 3.57 -13.71 -8.96
C PRO A 103 3.72 -14.31 -10.37
N ASP A 104 3.85 -15.65 -10.44
CA ASP A 104 4.07 -16.38 -11.68
C ASP A 104 2.96 -16.11 -12.73
N ASP A 105 1.72 -15.96 -12.27
CA ASP A 105 0.56 -15.64 -13.13
C ASP A 105 0.67 -14.30 -13.87
N LEU A 106 1.49 -13.39 -13.38
CA LEU A 106 1.71 -12.07 -13.96
C LEU A 106 3.06 -11.95 -14.66
N THR A 107 3.92 -12.97 -14.55
CA THR A 107 5.22 -12.98 -15.23
C THR A 107 5.02 -12.95 -16.74
N GLY A 108 5.75 -12.05 -17.43
CA GLY A 108 5.63 -11.88 -18.88
C GLY A 108 4.52 -10.91 -19.35
N LYS A 109 3.75 -10.32 -18.43
CA LYS A 109 2.80 -9.25 -18.77
C LYS A 109 3.50 -7.88 -18.69
N GLU A 110 2.96 -6.91 -19.40
CA GLU A 110 3.48 -5.54 -19.35
C GLU A 110 3.14 -4.87 -18.00
N PHE A 111 4.14 -4.35 -17.35
CA PHE A 111 3.99 -3.55 -16.13
C PHE A 111 4.05 -2.06 -16.44
N ILE A 112 3.11 -1.33 -15.87
CA ILE A 112 3.03 0.13 -16.05
C ILE A 112 3.78 0.79 -14.90
N ARG A 113 4.75 1.64 -15.22
CA ARG A 113 5.38 2.57 -14.29
C ARG A 113 4.74 3.93 -14.43
N LEU A 114 4.36 4.52 -13.31
CA LEU A 114 3.71 5.83 -13.30
C LEU A 114 4.78 6.92 -13.19
N ASN A 115 5.00 7.68 -14.26
CA ASN A 115 6.02 8.73 -14.29
C ASN A 115 5.84 9.78 -13.18
N ASP A 116 4.59 10.12 -12.82
CA ASP A 116 4.30 11.10 -11.77
C ASP A 116 4.51 10.55 -10.35
N ALA A 117 4.53 9.24 -10.19
CA ALA A 117 4.75 8.56 -8.92
C ALA A 117 6.20 8.11 -8.73
N ASP A 118 7.06 8.29 -9.70
CA ASP A 118 8.46 7.87 -9.64
C ASP A 118 9.26 8.63 -8.57
N ILE A 119 10.27 7.97 -8.01
CA ILE A 119 11.18 8.51 -7.00
C ILE A 119 11.87 9.80 -7.46
N SER A 120 12.15 9.94 -8.76
CA SER A 120 12.78 11.14 -9.33
C SER A 120 11.96 12.41 -9.11
N LYS A 121 10.67 12.29 -8.90
CA LYS A 121 9.75 13.40 -8.61
C LYS A 121 9.67 13.79 -7.13
N LEU A 122 10.50 13.18 -6.28
CA LEU A 122 10.59 13.58 -4.87
C LEU A 122 11.31 14.91 -4.72
N ARG A 123 10.70 15.83 -3.96
CA ARG A 123 11.31 17.10 -3.55
C ARG A 123 12.22 16.94 -2.34
N THR A 124 12.04 15.88 -1.55
CA THR A 124 12.77 15.64 -0.30
C THR A 124 13.57 14.35 -0.41
N LYS A 125 14.76 14.32 0.20
CA LYS A 125 15.60 13.12 0.29
C LYS A 125 15.17 12.15 1.40
N LYS A 126 14.15 12.52 2.20
CA LYS A 126 13.66 11.71 3.32
C LYS A 126 12.57 10.78 2.82
N TYR A 127 12.91 9.53 2.61
CA TYR A 127 11.99 8.46 2.25
C TYR A 127 12.50 7.12 2.79
N PHE A 128 11.64 6.14 2.81
CA PHE A 128 11.97 4.75 3.18
C PHE A 128 11.02 3.80 2.42
N LYS A 129 11.39 2.52 2.35
CA LYS A 129 10.60 1.52 1.64
C LYS A 129 9.59 0.85 2.57
N VAL A 130 8.46 0.41 2.02
CA VAL A 130 7.40 -0.29 2.77
C VAL A 130 7.94 -1.55 3.46
N LYS A 131 8.92 -2.25 2.84
CA LYS A 131 9.58 -3.41 3.45
C LYS A 131 10.22 -3.11 4.81
N GLU A 132 10.75 -1.90 5.01
CA GLU A 132 11.38 -1.51 6.26
C GLU A 132 10.36 -1.44 7.40
N ILE A 133 9.17 -0.85 7.16
CA ILE A 133 8.08 -0.86 8.15
C ILE A 133 7.58 -2.28 8.37
N SER A 134 7.40 -3.06 7.31
CA SER A 134 6.93 -4.44 7.41
C SER A 134 7.85 -5.26 8.30
N SER A 135 9.15 -5.18 8.07
CA SER A 135 10.16 -5.87 8.89
C SER A 135 10.16 -5.39 10.33
N PHE A 136 10.07 -4.08 10.55
CA PHE A 136 10.01 -3.48 11.89
C PHE A 136 8.79 -3.97 12.70
N LEU A 137 7.65 -4.18 12.04
CA LEU A 137 6.42 -4.68 12.67
C LEU A 137 6.37 -6.21 12.81
N GLY A 138 7.41 -6.92 12.34
CA GLY A 138 7.44 -8.38 12.31
C GLY A 138 6.51 -8.97 11.24
N GLY A 139 6.28 -8.26 10.14
CA GLY A 139 5.58 -8.78 8.97
C GLY A 139 6.48 -9.79 8.25
N ARG A 140 5.93 -10.98 7.94
CA ARG A 140 6.61 -11.91 7.04
C ARG A 140 6.48 -11.38 5.60
N ILE A 141 7.59 -11.33 4.90
CA ILE A 141 7.67 -11.03 3.47
C ILE A 141 7.48 -12.33 2.70
#